data_b6d2be306b50064820fed66c290cd2b4
#
_entry.id   b6d2be306b50064820fed66c290cd2b4
#
_cell.length_a   1.000
_cell.length_b   1.000
_cell.length_c   1.000
_cell.angle_alpha   90.00
_cell.angle_beta   90.00
_cell.angle_gamma   90.00
#
_symmetry.space_group_name_H-M   'P 1'
#
loop_
_entity.id
_entity.type
_entity.pdbx_description
1 polymer ?
#
loop_
_entity_poly.entity_id
_entity_poly.type
_entity_poly.pdbx_seq_one_letter_code
_entity_poly.pdbx_strand_id
1 'polypeptide(L)'
;MSSDLFLAADLGTSSLKTVAFDAEGTELWSDQREYPLHERSGGRVEHDPADWERALADSVANLPAGAPVDDVAVVAVTGLSPGFVPLDDRGEPVCPAVLPYLDSRAEDIDVGEVEGLPYTSVELAKYLVWLRRTRPNRFAAVSTVATARNYLGYLLTGNLHRDGFLYPTDRIDDLCAAFDLPPSIFPDPHDVTRPVGTVTASVRFDLRPDTAVIVGPFDGMCAVLGSGLHREGRAMSVGGSTTINAVCLPDGSSAANMPHILDGLDLYYTSEAVGTAHRWLAERIVGGGDGSERVFADLDERARSVGPGDLPVFVPLLHGERTNPSMRGGVVGLSNEHGLGHLVRSVYEGTSFYLREILETVSAEAAVDVTAVTCSGGATESDLWNRVRANVTGTTVVTTETTETPALGAAMLAAAANGPYDAVPDAIKRMTAIRDRHEPDGQQRDTLEERYRRYQELYAVIDDLY
;
A
#
# COMPACT_ATOMS: atom_id res chain seq x y z
N MET A 1 26.43 -2.03 23.01
CA MET A 1 25.44 -1.04 22.57
C MET A 1 24.17 -1.84 22.43
N SER A 2 23.13 -1.53 23.20
CA SER A 2 21.80 -2.12 23.00
C SER A 2 21.41 -1.74 21.58
N SER A 3 21.21 -2.73 20.71
CA SER A 3 20.68 -2.49 19.38
C SER A 3 19.17 -2.31 19.55
N ASP A 4 18.71 -1.07 19.51
CA ASP A 4 17.28 -0.77 19.54
C ASP A 4 16.60 -1.54 18.40
N LEU A 5 15.62 -2.37 18.75
CA LEU A 5 14.83 -3.15 17.82
C LEU A 5 13.50 -2.45 17.57
N PHE A 6 13.16 -2.24 16.31
CA PHE A 6 11.89 -1.65 15.89
C PHE A 6 10.98 -2.74 15.35
N LEU A 7 9.90 -3.02 16.05
CA LEU A 7 8.93 -4.03 15.67
C LEU A 7 7.78 -3.37 14.89
N ALA A 8 7.72 -3.61 13.58
CA ALA A 8 6.68 -3.07 12.70
C ALA A 8 5.60 -4.13 12.45
N ALA A 9 4.34 -3.76 12.67
CA ALA A 9 3.17 -4.57 12.36
C ALA A 9 2.38 -3.93 11.21
N ASP A 10 2.35 -4.61 10.08
CA ASP A 10 1.59 -4.22 8.87
C ASP A 10 0.33 -5.08 8.76
N LEU A 11 -0.83 -4.44 8.98
CA LEU A 11 -2.14 -5.07 8.94
C LEU A 11 -2.70 -5.05 7.52
N GLY A 12 -2.52 -6.13 6.78
CA GLY A 12 -3.03 -6.28 5.41
C GLY A 12 -4.47 -6.80 5.33
N THR A 13 -4.94 -7.06 4.10
CA THR A 13 -6.30 -7.58 3.85
C THR A 13 -6.45 -9.06 4.25
N SER A 14 -5.42 -9.87 4.11
CA SER A 14 -5.47 -11.33 4.33
C SER A 14 -4.56 -11.81 5.45
N SER A 15 -3.67 -10.96 5.93
CA SER A 15 -2.68 -11.32 6.95
C SER A 15 -2.14 -10.08 7.66
N LEU A 16 -1.70 -10.28 8.89
CA LEU A 16 -0.79 -9.36 9.58
C LEU A 16 0.64 -9.82 9.32
N LYS A 17 1.50 -8.90 8.92
CA LYS A 17 2.92 -9.13 8.82
C LYS A 17 3.65 -8.34 9.89
N THR A 18 4.49 -9.02 10.66
CA THR A 18 5.30 -8.39 11.70
C THR A 18 6.77 -8.54 11.34
N VAL A 19 7.50 -7.45 11.35
CA VAL A 19 8.90 -7.41 10.95
C VAL A 19 9.72 -6.67 12.01
N ALA A 20 10.84 -7.25 12.40
CA ALA A 20 11.79 -6.63 13.31
C ALA A 20 12.98 -6.07 12.52
N PHE A 21 13.23 -4.77 12.67
CA PHE A 21 14.33 -4.06 12.05
C PHE A 21 15.31 -3.54 13.08
N ASP A 22 16.60 -3.51 12.71
CA ASP A 22 17.60 -2.74 13.45
C ASP A 22 17.57 -1.24 13.08
N ALA A 23 18.47 -0.47 13.68
CA ALA A 23 18.59 0.96 13.41
C ALA A 23 19.06 1.27 11.97
N GLU A 24 19.69 0.36 11.30
CA GLU A 24 20.17 0.47 9.91
C GLU A 24 19.06 0.07 8.90
N GLY A 25 17.91 -0.43 9.37
CA GLY A 25 16.81 -0.91 8.52
C GLY A 25 17.01 -2.34 8.01
N THR A 26 17.95 -3.08 8.62
CA THR A 26 18.14 -4.50 8.30
C THR A 26 16.98 -5.31 8.89
N GLU A 27 16.33 -6.11 8.06
CA GLU A 27 15.33 -7.08 8.51
C GLU A 27 16.03 -8.21 9.28
N LEU A 28 15.76 -8.29 10.58
CA LEU A 28 16.34 -9.30 11.47
C LEU A 28 15.42 -10.51 11.63
N TRP A 29 14.13 -10.30 11.49
CA TRP A 29 13.11 -11.33 11.63
C TRP A 29 11.80 -10.84 11.02
N SER A 30 11.01 -11.78 10.50
CA SER A 30 9.64 -11.54 10.07
C SER A 30 8.75 -12.75 10.35
N ASP A 31 7.46 -12.46 10.56
CA ASP A 31 6.41 -13.46 10.74
C ASP A 31 5.13 -12.97 10.05
N GLN A 32 4.37 -13.90 9.49
CA GLN A 32 3.11 -13.60 8.82
C GLN A 32 2.01 -14.49 9.38
N ARG A 33 0.90 -13.87 9.79
CA ARG A 33 -0.27 -14.54 10.34
C ARG A 33 -1.48 -14.26 9.47
N GLU A 34 -1.97 -15.28 8.81
CA GLU A 34 -3.17 -15.21 8.00
C GLU A 34 -4.42 -15.17 8.89
N TYR A 35 -5.46 -14.49 8.40
CA TYR A 35 -6.80 -14.46 9.00
C TYR A 35 -7.87 -14.41 7.91
N PRO A 36 -9.10 -14.88 8.23
CA PRO A 36 -10.15 -14.98 7.24
C PRO A 36 -10.70 -13.60 6.85
N LEU A 37 -10.91 -13.42 5.53
CA LEU A 37 -11.76 -12.38 4.99
C LEU A 37 -13.17 -12.96 4.87
N HIS A 38 -14.16 -12.35 5.52
CA HIS A 38 -15.53 -12.83 5.51
C HIS A 38 -16.36 -12.14 4.43
N GLU A 39 -16.51 -12.80 3.30
CA GLU A 39 -17.46 -12.39 2.27
C GLU A 39 -18.85 -12.92 2.60
N ARG A 40 -19.86 -12.05 2.61
CA ARG A 40 -21.24 -12.39 2.95
C ARG A 40 -22.20 -11.86 1.89
N SER A 41 -23.41 -12.39 1.88
CA SER A 41 -24.47 -11.93 0.98
C SER A 41 -24.75 -10.43 1.13
N GLY A 42 -25.10 -9.78 0.01
CA GLY A 42 -25.41 -8.33 -0.02
C GLY A 42 -24.14 -7.47 -0.02
N GLY A 43 -23.08 -7.93 -0.70
CA GLY A 43 -21.86 -7.18 -0.92
C GLY A 43 -21.06 -6.86 0.35
N ARG A 44 -21.23 -7.63 1.42
CA ARG A 44 -20.54 -7.40 2.69
C ARG A 44 -19.19 -8.09 2.72
N VAL A 45 -18.14 -7.32 3.02
CA VAL A 45 -16.77 -7.82 3.20
C VAL A 45 -16.25 -7.33 4.56
N GLU A 46 -15.99 -8.25 5.46
CA GLU A 46 -15.78 -7.99 6.88
C GLU A 46 -14.57 -8.74 7.43
N HIS A 47 -13.91 -8.14 8.44
CA HIS A 47 -13.00 -8.85 9.35
C HIS A 47 -13.58 -8.94 10.75
N ASP A 48 -13.21 -9.97 11.47
CA ASP A 48 -13.36 -10.00 12.93
C ASP A 48 -12.12 -9.31 13.55
N PRO A 49 -12.29 -8.17 14.27
CA PRO A 49 -11.16 -7.50 14.93
C PRO A 49 -10.39 -8.38 15.91
N ALA A 50 -11.03 -9.43 16.47
CA ALA A 50 -10.36 -10.41 17.33
C ALA A 50 -9.32 -11.26 16.57
N ASP A 51 -9.48 -11.43 15.25
CA ASP A 51 -8.48 -12.12 14.44
C ASP A 51 -7.18 -11.29 14.33
N TRP A 52 -7.29 -9.97 14.24
CA TRP A 52 -6.13 -9.06 14.22
C TRP A 52 -5.38 -9.07 15.55
N GLU A 53 -6.13 -9.03 16.68
CA GLU A 53 -5.56 -9.13 18.02
C GLU A 53 -4.78 -10.43 18.18
N ARG A 54 -5.40 -11.56 17.78
CA ARG A 54 -4.78 -12.89 17.86
C ARG A 54 -3.55 -12.96 16.95
N ALA A 55 -3.63 -12.47 15.70
CA ALA A 55 -2.51 -12.48 14.77
C ALA A 55 -1.31 -11.72 15.31
N LEU A 56 -1.53 -10.55 15.94
CA LEU A 56 -0.46 -9.76 16.55
C LEU A 56 0.13 -10.48 17.77
N ALA A 57 -0.72 -11.03 18.66
CA ALA A 57 -0.27 -11.76 19.84
C ALA A 57 0.56 -12.99 19.47
N ASP A 58 0.08 -13.78 18.52
CA ASP A 58 0.76 -14.99 18.05
C ASP A 58 2.10 -14.66 17.37
N SER A 59 2.15 -13.54 16.63
CA SER A 59 3.37 -13.09 15.99
C SER A 59 4.41 -12.63 17.00
N VAL A 60 4.02 -11.80 17.98
CA VAL A 60 4.91 -11.35 19.06
C VAL A 60 5.44 -12.53 19.89
N ALA A 61 4.58 -13.49 20.22
CA ALA A 61 4.97 -14.70 20.95
C ALA A 61 5.96 -15.59 20.15
N ASN A 62 6.04 -15.42 18.84
CA ASN A 62 6.94 -16.17 17.96
C ASN A 62 8.30 -15.47 17.71
N LEU A 63 8.52 -14.31 18.33
CA LEU A 63 9.83 -13.64 18.26
C LEU A 63 10.94 -14.60 18.72
N PRO A 64 12.05 -14.73 17.98
CA PRO A 64 13.11 -15.67 18.32
C PRO A 64 13.82 -15.28 19.62
N ALA A 65 14.25 -16.27 20.38
CA ALA A 65 14.98 -16.07 21.64
C ALA A 65 16.27 -15.23 21.50
N GLY A 66 16.76 -15.04 20.28
CA GLY A 66 17.92 -14.19 19.96
C GLY A 66 17.57 -12.74 19.60
N ALA A 67 16.29 -12.42 19.43
CA ALA A 67 15.76 -11.06 19.36
C ALA A 67 14.78 -10.90 20.54
N PRO A 68 15.29 -10.71 21.77
CA PRO A 68 14.47 -10.73 22.95
C PRO A 68 13.46 -9.61 22.91
N VAL A 69 12.23 -9.90 23.29
CA VAL A 69 11.13 -8.92 23.46
C VAL A 69 11.59 -7.71 24.29
N ASP A 70 12.54 -7.93 25.20
CA ASP A 70 13.14 -6.90 26.03
C ASP A 70 13.96 -5.86 25.26
N ASP A 71 14.40 -6.17 24.05
CA ASP A 71 15.17 -5.27 23.18
C ASP A 71 14.25 -4.45 22.22
N VAL A 72 12.94 -4.74 22.19
CA VAL A 72 11.98 -3.96 21.40
C VAL A 72 11.83 -2.56 22.01
N ALA A 73 12.43 -1.57 21.36
CA ALA A 73 12.37 -0.18 21.79
C ALA A 73 11.02 0.47 21.46
N VAL A 74 10.46 0.13 20.28
CA VAL A 74 9.22 0.71 19.77
C VAL A 74 8.44 -0.34 18.97
N VAL A 75 7.12 -0.36 19.15
CA VAL A 75 6.19 -1.04 18.25
C VAL A 75 5.57 -0.02 17.30
N ALA A 76 5.71 -0.22 16.01
CA ALA A 76 5.09 0.60 14.97
C ALA A 76 3.94 -0.17 14.32
N VAL A 77 2.77 0.44 14.17
CA VAL A 77 1.61 -0.17 13.51
C VAL A 77 1.28 0.63 12.25
N THR A 78 1.15 -0.07 11.14
CA THR A 78 0.60 0.44 9.88
C THR A 78 -0.42 -0.53 9.32
N GLY A 79 -1.01 -0.25 8.19
CA GLY A 79 -1.88 -1.21 7.53
C GLY A 79 -2.96 -0.59 6.64
N LEU A 80 -3.84 -1.47 6.22
CA LEU A 80 -4.90 -1.24 5.24
C LEU A 80 -5.74 0.03 5.51
N SER A 81 -6.12 0.68 4.43
CA SER A 81 -7.02 1.84 4.46
C SER A 81 -7.88 1.87 3.17
N PRO A 82 -9.18 2.14 3.28
CA PRO A 82 -9.96 2.25 4.50
C PRO A 82 -10.32 0.89 5.13
N GLY A 83 -10.36 0.87 6.47
CA GLY A 83 -10.89 -0.24 7.26
C GLY A 83 -11.40 0.31 8.58
N PHE A 84 -12.65 0.03 8.95
CA PHE A 84 -13.34 0.71 10.06
C PHE A 84 -13.90 -0.26 11.09
N VAL A 85 -13.70 0.07 12.35
CA VAL A 85 -14.20 -0.66 13.52
C VAL A 85 -15.06 0.27 14.37
N PRO A 86 -16.40 0.15 14.34
CA PRO A 86 -17.26 0.85 15.28
C PRO A 86 -17.13 0.26 16.69
N LEU A 87 -16.90 1.11 17.68
CA LEU A 87 -16.65 0.73 19.07
C LEU A 87 -17.73 1.29 20.00
N ASP A 88 -18.04 0.57 21.07
CA ASP A 88 -18.90 1.04 22.14
C ASP A 88 -18.13 1.93 23.16
N ASP A 89 -18.79 2.32 24.24
CA ASP A 89 -18.22 3.16 25.30
C ASP A 89 -17.15 2.47 26.15
N ARG A 90 -16.97 1.15 25.96
CA ARG A 90 -15.91 0.35 26.59
C ARG A 90 -14.74 0.07 25.66
N GLY A 91 -14.85 0.53 24.39
CA GLY A 91 -13.86 0.27 23.36
C GLY A 91 -13.98 -1.12 22.73
N GLU A 92 -15.12 -1.80 22.92
CA GLU A 92 -15.37 -3.12 22.32
C GLU A 92 -16.07 -2.98 20.95
N PRO A 93 -15.73 -3.81 19.95
CA PRO A 93 -16.37 -3.77 18.64
C PRO A 93 -17.89 -4.04 18.69
N VAL A 94 -18.68 -3.09 18.22
CA VAL A 94 -20.15 -3.22 18.12
C VAL A 94 -20.56 -4.16 17.00
N CYS A 95 -19.73 -4.28 15.98
CA CYS A 95 -19.91 -5.16 14.82
C CYS A 95 -18.55 -5.43 14.16
N PRO A 96 -18.47 -6.43 13.23
CA PRO A 96 -17.26 -6.69 12.47
C PRO A 96 -16.70 -5.45 11.80
N ALA A 97 -15.40 -5.42 11.61
CA ALA A 97 -14.73 -4.38 10.83
C ALA A 97 -15.13 -4.46 9.36
N VAL A 98 -15.26 -3.30 8.72
CA VAL A 98 -15.68 -3.18 7.32
C VAL A 98 -14.53 -2.67 6.47
N LEU A 99 -14.40 -3.24 5.27
CA LEU A 99 -13.39 -2.89 4.27
C LEU A 99 -14.08 -2.23 3.06
N PRO A 100 -14.32 -0.92 3.08
CA PRO A 100 -15.15 -0.24 2.07
C PRO A 100 -14.67 -0.40 0.62
N TYR A 101 -13.39 -0.60 0.40
CA TYR A 101 -12.85 -0.83 -0.95
C TYR A 101 -13.21 -2.21 -1.54
N LEU A 102 -13.77 -3.11 -0.73
CA LEU A 102 -14.29 -4.42 -1.14
C LEU A 102 -15.79 -4.56 -0.84
N ASP A 103 -16.32 -3.73 0.04
CA ASP A 103 -17.69 -3.82 0.59
C ASP A 103 -18.62 -2.85 -0.11
N SER A 104 -19.64 -3.37 -0.78
CA SER A 104 -20.61 -2.57 -1.55
C SER A 104 -21.92 -2.26 -0.81
N ARG A 105 -22.05 -2.62 0.48
CA ARG A 105 -23.31 -2.45 1.22
C ARG A 105 -23.81 -1.00 1.35
N ALA A 106 -22.92 -0.03 1.24
CA ALA A 106 -23.21 1.39 1.38
C ALA A 106 -23.19 2.15 0.04
N GLU A 107 -23.07 1.47 -1.10
CA GLU A 107 -23.01 2.09 -2.43
C GLU A 107 -24.24 2.94 -2.73
N ASP A 108 -25.43 2.50 -2.32
CA ASP A 108 -26.69 3.21 -2.52
C ASP A 108 -26.88 4.44 -1.58
N ILE A 109 -25.92 4.73 -0.73
CA ILE A 109 -25.97 5.92 0.14
C ILE A 109 -25.55 7.13 -0.69
N ASP A 110 -26.53 7.85 -1.20
CA ASP A 110 -26.33 9.14 -1.83
C ASP A 110 -26.01 10.19 -0.75
N VAL A 111 -24.95 10.91 -0.97
CA VAL A 111 -24.40 11.89 -0.02
C VAL A 111 -24.29 13.28 -0.66
N GLY A 112 -24.77 13.43 -1.87
CA GLY A 112 -24.53 14.63 -2.68
C GLY A 112 -23.04 14.80 -3.04
N GLU A 113 -22.72 15.90 -3.67
CA GLU A 113 -21.32 16.24 -3.95
C GLU A 113 -20.66 16.76 -2.67
N VAL A 114 -19.83 15.92 -2.04
CA VAL A 114 -18.98 16.33 -0.92
C VAL A 114 -17.61 16.69 -1.49
N GLU A 115 -17.54 17.86 -2.08
CA GLU A 115 -16.35 18.35 -2.78
C GLU A 115 -15.15 18.44 -1.84
N GLY A 116 -14.03 17.88 -2.25
CA GLY A 116 -12.73 17.99 -1.57
C GLY A 116 -12.57 17.14 -0.30
N LEU A 117 -13.52 16.25 0.05
CA LEU A 117 -13.31 15.29 1.14
C LEU A 117 -12.56 14.04 0.63
N PRO A 118 -11.61 13.50 1.42
CA PRO A 118 -10.92 12.27 1.06
C PRO A 118 -11.91 11.10 0.88
N TYR A 119 -11.70 10.29 -0.15
CA TYR A 119 -12.51 9.11 -0.44
C TYR A 119 -12.73 8.24 0.81
N THR A 120 -11.66 7.97 1.57
CA THR A 120 -11.71 7.14 2.78
C THR A 120 -12.68 7.70 3.84
N SER A 121 -12.73 9.01 4.00
CA SER A 121 -13.64 9.69 4.96
C SER A 121 -15.09 9.58 4.51
N VAL A 122 -15.34 9.75 3.22
CA VAL A 122 -16.69 9.62 2.63
C VAL A 122 -17.22 8.20 2.77
N GLU A 123 -16.40 7.18 2.48
CA GLU A 123 -16.81 5.77 2.62
C GLU A 123 -17.09 5.39 4.07
N LEU A 124 -16.32 5.91 5.03
CA LEU A 124 -16.65 5.75 6.45
C LEU A 124 -18.00 6.33 6.80
N ALA A 125 -18.27 7.56 6.39
CA ALA A 125 -19.53 8.23 6.69
C ALA A 125 -20.71 7.53 6.02
N LYS A 126 -20.59 7.08 4.77
CA LYS A 126 -21.60 6.26 4.08
C LYS A 126 -21.92 4.99 4.87
N TYR A 127 -20.88 4.29 5.34
CA TYR A 127 -21.06 3.09 6.15
C TYR A 127 -21.79 3.40 7.48
N LEU A 128 -21.46 4.48 8.16
CA LEU A 128 -22.15 4.88 9.39
C LEU A 128 -23.63 5.25 9.15
N VAL A 129 -23.93 5.94 8.05
CA VAL A 129 -25.31 6.21 7.62
C VAL A 129 -26.04 4.91 7.29
N TRP A 130 -25.40 3.98 6.57
CA TRP A 130 -25.96 2.66 6.30
C TRP A 130 -26.27 1.92 7.61
N LEU A 131 -25.35 1.91 8.57
CA LEU A 131 -25.51 1.27 9.87
C LEU A 131 -26.69 1.88 10.63
N ARG A 132 -26.81 3.20 10.65
CA ARG A 132 -27.93 3.94 11.26
C ARG A 132 -29.27 3.55 10.65
N ARG A 133 -29.35 3.46 9.32
CA ARG A 133 -30.59 3.12 8.60
C ARG A 133 -31.00 1.66 8.77
N THR A 134 -30.07 0.75 8.72
CA THR A 134 -30.35 -0.69 8.64
C THR A 134 -30.23 -1.42 9.99
N ARG A 135 -29.47 -0.89 10.95
CA ARG A 135 -29.18 -1.46 12.27
C ARG A 135 -29.20 -0.39 13.37
N PRO A 136 -30.32 0.36 13.55
CA PRO A 136 -30.37 1.51 14.46
C PRO A 136 -29.93 1.20 15.90
N ASN A 137 -30.26 0.00 16.42
CA ASN A 137 -29.84 -0.39 17.77
C ASN A 137 -28.32 -0.59 17.88
N ARG A 138 -27.66 -1.05 16.82
CA ARG A 138 -26.19 -1.15 16.79
C ARG A 138 -25.58 0.24 16.64
N PHE A 139 -26.11 1.06 15.76
CA PHE A 139 -25.63 2.43 15.62
C PHE A 139 -25.73 3.22 16.92
N ALA A 140 -26.85 3.04 17.67
CA ALA A 140 -27.02 3.69 18.98
C ALA A 140 -26.01 3.22 20.05
N ALA A 141 -25.38 2.07 19.87
CA ALA A 141 -24.32 1.57 20.75
C ALA A 141 -22.93 2.05 20.32
N VAL A 142 -22.78 2.67 19.13
CA VAL A 142 -21.49 3.19 18.69
C VAL A 142 -21.17 4.47 19.45
N SER A 143 -20.08 4.45 20.21
CA SER A 143 -19.54 5.61 20.89
C SER A 143 -18.47 6.31 20.01
N THR A 144 -17.68 5.50 19.30
CA THR A 144 -16.59 6.00 18.47
C THR A 144 -16.25 5.04 17.33
N VAL A 145 -15.47 5.50 16.36
CA VAL A 145 -15.01 4.68 15.22
C VAL A 145 -13.49 4.74 15.11
N ALA A 146 -12.85 3.57 15.11
CA ALA A 146 -11.43 3.43 14.84
C ALA A 146 -11.17 3.04 13.37
N THR A 147 -10.03 3.43 12.82
CA THR A 147 -9.46 2.72 11.67
C THR A 147 -8.81 1.41 12.14
N ALA A 148 -8.64 0.45 11.25
CA ALA A 148 -8.09 -0.87 11.59
C ALA A 148 -6.74 -0.78 12.34
N ARG A 149 -5.80 0.03 11.82
CA ARG A 149 -4.49 0.23 12.48
C ARG A 149 -4.57 1.00 13.80
N ASN A 150 -5.46 2.00 13.91
CA ASN A 150 -5.67 2.72 15.16
C ASN A 150 -6.31 1.84 16.24
N TYR A 151 -7.13 0.86 15.83
CA TYR A 151 -7.66 -0.15 16.74
C TYR A 151 -6.56 -1.04 17.31
N LEU A 152 -5.59 -1.50 16.49
CA LEU A 152 -4.42 -2.22 17.02
C LEU A 152 -3.58 -1.37 17.96
N GLY A 153 -3.36 -0.09 17.65
CA GLY A 153 -2.70 0.85 18.56
C GLY A 153 -3.45 1.01 19.88
N TYR A 154 -4.79 1.06 19.83
CA TYR A 154 -5.65 1.08 21.01
C TYR A 154 -5.52 -0.20 21.86
N LEU A 155 -5.50 -1.37 21.25
CA LEU A 155 -5.30 -2.64 21.97
C LEU A 155 -3.95 -2.68 22.71
N LEU A 156 -2.91 -2.06 22.15
CA LEU A 156 -1.58 -2.00 22.76
C LEU A 156 -1.51 -0.98 23.91
N THR A 157 -2.17 0.16 23.79
CA THR A 157 -1.95 1.32 24.67
C THR A 157 -3.14 1.71 25.54
N GLY A 158 -4.35 1.29 25.17
CA GLY A 158 -5.59 1.81 25.75
C GLY A 158 -5.98 3.21 25.26
N ASN A 159 -5.18 3.85 24.43
CA ASN A 159 -5.42 5.18 23.89
C ASN A 159 -5.94 5.09 22.46
N LEU A 160 -7.16 5.59 22.23
CA LEU A 160 -7.76 5.62 20.91
C LEU A 160 -7.62 7.02 20.30
N HIS A 161 -7.03 7.07 19.10
CA HIS A 161 -6.87 8.27 18.32
C HIS A 161 -7.31 8.02 16.87
N ARG A 162 -7.58 9.08 16.11
CA ARG A 162 -7.67 9.01 14.65
C ARG A 162 -6.36 9.48 14.01
N ASP A 163 -6.10 9.01 12.83
CA ASP A 163 -5.02 9.51 12.00
C ASP A 163 -5.33 10.95 11.56
N GLY A 164 -4.55 11.91 12.06
CA GLY A 164 -4.71 13.33 11.72
C GLY A 164 -4.30 13.67 10.30
N PHE A 165 -3.56 12.80 9.63
CA PHE A 165 -3.13 12.97 8.25
C PHE A 165 -4.25 12.70 7.24
N LEU A 166 -4.97 11.55 7.37
CA LEU A 166 -6.09 11.20 6.50
C LEU A 166 -7.42 11.84 6.94
N TYR A 167 -7.56 12.16 8.21
CA TYR A 167 -8.78 12.69 8.80
C TYR A 167 -8.50 14.01 9.54
N PRO A 168 -8.12 15.08 8.83
CA PRO A 168 -7.80 16.38 9.45
C PRO A 168 -9.05 16.98 10.12
N THR A 169 -8.83 17.75 11.19
CA THR A 169 -9.91 18.21 12.07
C THR A 169 -10.92 19.11 11.37
N ASP A 170 -10.45 20.05 10.55
CA ASP A 170 -11.26 20.98 9.75
C ASP A 170 -12.21 20.27 8.78
N ARG A 171 -11.81 19.11 8.26
CA ARG A 171 -12.63 18.32 7.33
C ARG A 171 -13.61 17.37 8.02
N ILE A 172 -13.35 17.00 9.28
CA ILE A 172 -14.28 16.15 10.05
C ILE A 172 -15.59 16.88 10.35
N ASP A 173 -15.54 18.17 10.65
CA ASP A 173 -16.76 18.95 10.91
C ASP A 173 -17.63 19.04 9.66
N ASP A 174 -17.03 19.29 8.49
CA ASP A 174 -17.73 19.29 7.20
C ASP A 174 -18.36 17.92 6.89
N LEU A 175 -17.59 16.84 7.13
CA LEU A 175 -18.04 15.46 6.96
C LEU A 175 -19.26 15.17 7.86
N CYS A 176 -19.17 15.52 9.14
CA CYS A 176 -20.23 15.30 10.11
C CYS A 176 -21.50 16.07 9.73
N ALA A 177 -21.36 17.31 9.26
CA ALA A 177 -22.48 18.12 8.81
C ALA A 177 -23.16 17.51 7.56
N ALA A 178 -22.36 17.07 6.58
CA ALA A 178 -22.88 16.50 5.34
C ALA A 178 -23.66 15.18 5.56
N PHE A 179 -23.25 14.38 6.52
CA PHE A 179 -23.84 13.06 6.79
C PHE A 179 -24.73 12.99 8.02
N ASP A 180 -24.98 14.13 8.67
CA ASP A 180 -25.74 14.21 9.93
C ASP A 180 -25.20 13.23 10.99
N LEU A 181 -23.87 13.28 11.21
CA LEU A 181 -23.16 12.48 12.19
C LEU A 181 -22.69 13.36 13.36
N PRO A 182 -22.66 12.84 14.60
CA PRO A 182 -22.10 13.60 15.71
C PRO A 182 -20.59 13.66 15.61
N PRO A 183 -19.95 14.85 15.68
CA PRO A 183 -18.47 14.96 15.64
C PRO A 183 -17.76 14.11 16.70
N SER A 184 -18.40 13.89 17.85
CA SER A 184 -17.88 13.05 18.93
C SER A 184 -17.71 11.56 18.59
N ILE A 185 -18.25 11.11 17.42
CA ILE A 185 -18.04 9.73 16.95
C ILE A 185 -16.59 9.50 16.47
N PHE A 186 -15.87 10.58 16.16
CA PHE A 186 -14.49 10.52 15.75
C PHE A 186 -13.55 10.80 16.93
N PRO A 187 -12.53 9.95 17.20
CA PRO A 187 -11.55 10.20 18.23
C PRO A 187 -10.72 11.47 17.94
N ASP A 188 -10.00 11.97 18.93
CA ASP A 188 -9.06 13.07 18.74
C ASP A 188 -7.96 12.75 17.72
N PRO A 189 -7.52 13.74 16.91
CA PRO A 189 -6.47 13.52 15.93
C PRO A 189 -5.13 13.28 16.61
N HIS A 190 -4.31 12.45 15.97
CA HIS A 190 -2.95 12.16 16.39
C HIS A 190 -1.96 12.46 15.27
N ASP A 191 -0.79 12.98 15.65
CA ASP A 191 0.35 13.13 14.77
C ASP A 191 1.02 11.77 14.54
N VAL A 192 0.94 11.26 13.32
CA VAL A 192 1.45 9.93 12.95
C VAL A 192 2.97 9.76 13.10
N THR A 193 3.70 10.85 13.35
CA THR A 193 5.14 10.85 13.59
C THR A 193 5.49 10.76 15.09
N ARG A 194 4.50 10.65 15.97
CA ARG A 194 4.68 10.64 17.43
C ARG A 194 4.07 9.38 18.07
N PRO A 195 4.60 8.92 19.22
CA PRO A 195 3.98 7.85 19.96
C PRO A 195 2.55 8.18 20.41
N VAL A 196 1.63 7.22 20.25
CA VAL A 196 0.25 7.28 20.77
C VAL A 196 0.18 6.91 22.26
N GLY A 197 1.25 6.36 22.80
CA GLY A 197 1.37 5.90 24.18
C GLY A 197 2.43 4.84 24.32
N THR A 198 2.32 4.07 25.40
CA THR A 198 3.18 2.91 25.68
C THR A 198 2.32 1.66 25.90
N VAL A 199 2.92 0.50 25.71
CA VAL A 199 2.27 -0.78 25.93
C VAL A 199 1.79 -0.89 27.39
N THR A 200 0.48 -1.05 27.58
CA THR A 200 -0.14 -1.20 28.91
C THR A 200 -0.69 -2.60 29.15
N ALA A 201 -1.06 -3.30 28.09
CA ALA A 201 -1.75 -4.60 28.14
C ALA A 201 -0.77 -5.78 27.97
N SER A 202 0.34 -5.78 28.70
CA SER A 202 1.38 -6.82 28.61
C SER A 202 0.87 -8.26 28.80
N VAL A 203 -0.35 -8.44 29.33
CA VAL A 203 -0.99 -9.76 29.48
C VAL A 203 -1.50 -10.34 28.16
N ARG A 204 -1.83 -9.46 27.16
CA ARG A 204 -2.32 -9.91 25.85
C ARG A 204 -1.19 -10.08 24.83
N PHE A 205 -0.19 -9.22 24.93
CA PHE A 205 0.98 -9.22 24.07
C PHE A 205 2.20 -9.40 24.95
N ASP A 206 3.04 -10.37 24.64
CA ASP A 206 4.29 -10.62 25.39
C ASP A 206 5.34 -9.54 25.02
N LEU A 207 4.98 -8.28 25.33
CA LEU A 207 5.78 -7.08 25.13
C LEU A 207 6.06 -6.44 26.49
N ARG A 208 7.24 -5.83 26.60
CA ARG A 208 7.61 -5.13 27.82
C ARG A 208 6.65 -3.92 28.05
N PRO A 209 6.12 -3.75 29.27
CA PRO A 209 5.45 -2.52 29.64
C PRO A 209 6.36 -1.31 29.37
N ASP A 210 5.78 -0.16 29.06
CA ASP A 210 6.48 1.07 28.71
C ASP A 210 7.18 1.08 27.34
N THR A 211 7.12 -0.01 26.55
CA THR A 211 7.52 0.04 25.13
C THR A 211 6.66 1.05 24.39
N ALA A 212 7.26 2.03 23.74
CA ALA A 212 6.56 3.06 22.99
C ALA A 212 5.78 2.45 21.80
N VAL A 213 4.61 3.00 21.50
CA VAL A 213 3.77 2.57 20.38
C VAL A 213 3.52 3.75 19.44
N ILE A 214 3.82 3.55 18.16
CA ILE A 214 3.49 4.49 17.08
C ILE A 214 2.41 3.86 16.22
N VAL A 215 1.39 4.64 15.88
CA VAL A 215 0.45 4.31 14.81
C VAL A 215 0.76 5.22 13.64
N GLY A 216 1.44 4.63 12.64
CA GLY A 216 1.78 5.33 11.40
C GLY A 216 0.57 5.57 10.50
N PRO A 217 0.78 6.25 9.37
CA PRO A 217 -0.23 6.35 8.31
C PRO A 217 -0.50 4.97 7.69
N PHE A 218 -1.40 4.91 6.70
CA PHE A 218 -1.72 3.66 6.02
C PHE A 218 -0.50 3.05 5.30
N ASP A 219 -0.61 1.76 4.97
CA ASP A 219 0.43 0.94 4.35
C ASP A 219 1.09 1.59 3.13
N GLY A 220 0.29 2.17 2.22
CA GLY A 220 0.80 2.84 1.03
C GLY A 220 1.67 4.06 1.35
N MET A 221 1.33 4.86 2.37
CA MET A 221 2.17 5.98 2.79
C MET A 221 3.43 5.50 3.52
N CYS A 222 3.33 4.46 4.32
CA CYS A 222 4.51 3.82 4.89
C CYS A 222 5.41 3.25 3.80
N ALA A 223 4.84 2.67 2.72
CA ALA A 223 5.62 2.21 1.57
C ALA A 223 6.36 3.36 0.86
N VAL A 224 5.78 4.56 0.81
CA VAL A 224 6.45 5.78 0.30
C VAL A 224 7.74 6.03 1.08
N LEU A 225 7.67 6.02 2.42
CA LEU A 225 8.85 6.22 3.27
C LEU A 225 9.86 5.09 3.11
N GLY A 226 9.41 3.84 3.25
CA GLY A 226 10.26 2.65 3.14
C GLY A 226 10.93 2.49 1.77
N SER A 227 10.35 3.07 0.72
CA SER A 227 10.95 3.16 -0.61
C SER A 227 11.94 4.32 -0.77
N GLY A 228 12.17 5.12 0.28
CA GLY A 228 13.14 6.18 0.25
C GLY A 228 12.67 7.50 -0.40
N LEU A 229 11.36 7.72 -0.53
CA LEU A 229 10.81 8.94 -1.10
C LEU A 229 10.82 10.05 -0.04
N HIS A 230 11.80 10.93 -0.11
CA HIS A 230 11.97 12.06 0.82
C HIS A 230 12.41 13.35 0.13
N ARG A 231 12.33 13.41 -1.19
CA ARG A 231 12.69 14.58 -2.01
C ARG A 231 12.04 14.51 -3.38
N GLU A 232 11.85 15.67 -3.99
CA GLU A 232 11.32 15.84 -5.34
C GLU A 232 12.04 14.97 -6.38
N GLY A 233 11.30 14.55 -7.41
CA GLY A 233 11.82 13.76 -8.52
C GLY A 233 12.18 12.31 -8.16
N ARG A 234 11.79 11.85 -6.98
CA ARG A 234 11.82 10.43 -6.62
C ARG A 234 10.47 9.80 -6.84
N ALA A 235 10.48 8.62 -7.44
CA ALA A 235 9.27 7.84 -7.64
C ALA A 235 9.42 6.44 -7.04
N MET A 236 8.30 5.80 -6.78
CA MET A 236 8.25 4.39 -6.43
C MET A 236 7.21 3.64 -7.24
N SER A 237 7.42 2.34 -7.38
CA SER A 237 6.46 1.36 -7.87
C SER A 237 6.54 0.10 -7.01
N VAL A 238 5.62 -0.02 -6.06
CA VAL A 238 5.55 -1.16 -5.14
C VAL A 238 4.49 -2.12 -5.64
N GLY A 239 4.93 -3.30 -6.06
CA GLY A 239 4.10 -4.27 -6.76
C GLY A 239 3.76 -5.49 -5.91
N GLY A 240 2.46 -5.70 -5.72
CA GLY A 240 1.84 -6.94 -5.26
C GLY A 240 0.70 -7.30 -6.21
N SER A 241 -0.45 -7.76 -5.70
CA SER A 241 -1.70 -7.83 -6.48
C SER A 241 -2.15 -6.43 -6.91
N THR A 242 -2.02 -5.48 -6.02
CA THR A 242 -2.15 -4.05 -6.28
C THR A 242 -0.76 -3.45 -6.44
N THR A 243 -0.58 -2.60 -7.45
CA THR A 243 0.65 -1.83 -7.65
C THR A 243 0.39 -0.40 -7.19
N ILE A 244 1.19 0.05 -6.24
CA ILE A 244 1.19 1.42 -5.76
C ILE A 244 2.30 2.16 -6.49
N ASN A 245 1.96 3.27 -7.18
CA ASN A 245 2.93 4.18 -7.76
C ASN A 245 2.82 5.53 -7.07
N ALA A 246 3.94 6.12 -6.73
CA ALA A 246 3.98 7.48 -6.19
C ALA A 246 5.17 8.25 -6.77
N VAL A 247 4.97 9.54 -6.94
CA VAL A 247 6.01 10.51 -7.33
C VAL A 247 6.03 11.62 -6.30
N CYS A 248 7.21 11.91 -5.77
CA CYS A 248 7.43 12.98 -4.81
C CYS A 248 7.53 14.33 -5.53
N LEU A 249 6.66 15.25 -5.16
CA LEU A 249 6.45 16.55 -5.79
C LEU A 249 6.69 17.68 -4.79
N PRO A 250 6.97 18.91 -5.25
CA PRO A 250 6.95 20.07 -4.37
C PRO A 250 5.55 20.35 -3.83
N ASP A 251 5.47 20.91 -2.62
CA ASP A 251 4.23 21.33 -1.98
C ASP A 251 3.41 22.27 -2.88
N GLY A 252 2.11 22.03 -2.95
CA GLY A 252 1.18 22.81 -3.79
C GLY A 252 1.26 22.50 -5.28
N SER A 253 1.89 21.42 -5.69
CA SER A 253 1.93 20.99 -7.10
C SER A 253 0.53 20.69 -7.63
N SER A 254 0.20 21.17 -8.84
CA SER A 254 -1.09 20.91 -9.51
C SER A 254 -1.30 19.44 -9.87
N ALA A 255 -0.23 18.67 -10.02
CA ALA A 255 -0.28 17.23 -10.27
C ALA A 255 -0.47 16.40 -8.99
N ALA A 256 -0.31 17.00 -7.82
CA ALA A 256 -0.46 16.29 -6.55
C ALA A 256 -1.92 15.95 -6.25
N ASN A 257 -2.14 14.76 -5.74
CA ASN A 257 -3.46 14.30 -5.29
C ASN A 257 -3.45 13.82 -3.82
N MET A 258 -2.29 13.89 -3.16
CA MET A 258 -2.12 13.50 -1.77
C MET A 258 -0.98 14.31 -1.13
N PRO A 259 -1.13 14.81 0.10
CA PRO A 259 -0.01 15.41 0.82
C PRO A 259 1.04 14.36 1.19
N HIS A 260 2.30 14.76 1.31
CA HIS A 260 3.34 13.95 1.93
C HIS A 260 3.36 14.20 3.45
N ILE A 261 3.83 13.23 4.25
CA ILE A 261 4.01 13.45 5.70
C ILE A 261 5.22 14.33 6.04
N LEU A 262 6.10 14.56 5.07
CA LEU A 262 7.23 15.47 5.22
C LEU A 262 6.84 16.85 4.70
N ASP A 263 7.12 17.87 5.51
CA ASP A 263 6.85 19.27 5.17
C ASP A 263 7.52 19.68 3.86
N GLY A 264 6.82 20.48 3.06
CA GLY A 264 7.31 21.00 1.79
C GLY A 264 7.23 20.05 0.61
N LEU A 265 6.59 18.89 0.79
CA LEU A 265 6.41 17.87 -0.23
C LEU A 265 4.96 17.44 -0.36
N ASP A 266 4.58 17.11 -1.58
CA ASP A 266 3.33 16.45 -1.95
C ASP A 266 3.61 15.17 -2.74
N LEU A 267 2.56 14.42 -3.02
CA LEU A 267 2.62 13.19 -3.81
C LEU A 267 1.61 13.22 -4.96
N TYR A 268 2.03 12.76 -6.12
CA TYR A 268 1.12 12.02 -6.98
C TYR A 268 1.11 10.58 -6.51
N TYR A 269 -0.07 10.05 -6.22
CA TYR A 269 -0.24 8.71 -5.68
C TYR A 269 -1.35 7.98 -6.42
N THR A 270 -1.09 6.75 -6.86
CA THR A 270 -2.08 5.87 -7.47
C THR A 270 -1.91 4.44 -7.02
N SER A 271 -3.00 3.70 -7.00
CA SER A 271 -3.06 2.30 -6.56
C SER A 271 -3.98 1.54 -7.52
N GLU A 272 -3.40 0.68 -8.36
CA GLU A 272 -4.09 -0.04 -9.42
C GLU A 272 -3.75 -1.53 -9.41
N ALA A 273 -4.68 -2.37 -9.86
CA ALA A 273 -4.51 -3.83 -9.86
C ALA A 273 -3.64 -4.35 -11.02
N VAL A 274 -2.61 -3.60 -11.45
CA VAL A 274 -1.75 -3.92 -12.61
C VAL A 274 -0.85 -5.11 -12.35
N GLY A 275 -0.44 -5.31 -11.09
CA GLY A 275 0.45 -6.42 -10.68
C GLY A 275 -0.19 -7.80 -10.81
N THR A 276 -1.52 -7.85 -10.89
CA THR A 276 -2.26 -9.11 -11.10
C THR A 276 -1.99 -9.75 -12.45
N ALA A 277 -1.54 -8.99 -13.46
CA ALA A 277 -1.32 -9.50 -14.82
C ALA A 277 -0.30 -10.65 -14.87
N HIS A 278 0.81 -10.55 -14.13
CA HIS A 278 1.82 -11.60 -14.07
C HIS A 278 1.32 -12.85 -13.32
N ARG A 279 0.61 -12.64 -12.22
CA ARG A 279 -0.05 -13.74 -11.47
C ARG A 279 -1.13 -14.43 -12.31
N TRP A 280 -1.97 -13.66 -13.00
CA TRP A 280 -2.97 -14.20 -13.93
C TRP A 280 -2.33 -15.10 -14.98
N LEU A 281 -1.20 -14.67 -15.57
CA LEU A 281 -0.49 -15.48 -16.55
C LEU A 281 0.01 -16.81 -15.94
N ALA A 282 0.60 -16.75 -14.74
CA ALA A 282 1.10 -17.93 -14.02
C ALA A 282 -0.02 -18.91 -13.65
N GLU A 283 -1.08 -18.43 -13.06
CA GLU A 283 -2.15 -19.26 -12.48
C GLU A 283 -3.18 -19.74 -13.55
N ARG A 284 -3.58 -18.84 -14.47
CA ARG A 284 -4.70 -19.09 -15.39
C ARG A 284 -4.28 -19.57 -16.77
N ILE A 285 -3.11 -19.16 -17.24
CA ILE A 285 -2.61 -19.53 -18.58
C ILE A 285 -1.68 -20.73 -18.50
N VAL A 286 -0.75 -20.72 -17.55
CA VAL A 286 0.24 -21.81 -17.39
C VAL A 286 -0.32 -22.95 -16.55
N GLY A 287 -1.27 -22.66 -15.64
CA GLY A 287 -1.88 -23.68 -14.79
C GLY A 287 -0.98 -24.11 -13.61
N GLY A 288 -0.02 -23.30 -13.24
CA GLY A 288 0.81 -23.48 -12.04
C GLY A 288 0.02 -23.15 -10.77
N GLY A 289 -0.83 -24.05 -10.32
CA GLY A 289 -1.93 -23.87 -9.40
C GLY A 289 -1.64 -23.29 -8.00
N ASP A 290 -0.38 -22.99 -7.63
CA ASP A 290 -0.01 -22.46 -6.32
C ASP A 290 0.77 -21.13 -6.38
N GLY A 291 1.01 -20.57 -7.59
CA GLY A 291 1.80 -19.33 -7.73
C GLY A 291 3.19 -19.42 -7.08
N SER A 292 3.78 -20.63 -7.06
CA SER A 292 5.07 -20.86 -6.44
C SER A 292 6.18 -20.05 -7.11
N GLU A 293 7.20 -19.64 -6.37
CA GLU A 293 8.40 -18.96 -6.86
C GLU A 293 9.02 -19.66 -8.08
N ARG A 294 8.91 -21.01 -8.13
CA ARG A 294 9.41 -21.81 -9.24
C ARG A 294 8.68 -21.53 -10.56
N VAL A 295 7.36 -21.27 -10.51
CA VAL A 295 6.58 -20.93 -11.71
C VAL A 295 7.02 -19.57 -12.25
N PHE A 296 7.19 -18.59 -11.38
CA PHE A 296 7.67 -17.26 -11.77
C PHE A 296 9.08 -17.29 -12.34
N ALA A 297 9.99 -18.10 -11.77
CA ALA A 297 11.32 -18.30 -12.30
C ALA A 297 11.32 -18.95 -13.70
N ASP A 298 10.46 -19.95 -13.97
CA ASP A 298 10.30 -20.56 -15.31
C ASP A 298 9.76 -19.54 -16.32
N LEU A 299 8.79 -18.72 -15.92
CA LEU A 299 8.26 -17.65 -16.76
C LEU A 299 9.34 -16.61 -17.13
N ASP A 300 10.15 -16.21 -16.17
CA ASP A 300 11.25 -15.30 -16.39
C ASP A 300 12.30 -15.86 -17.34
N GLU A 301 12.67 -17.15 -17.20
CA GLU A 301 13.58 -17.86 -18.11
C GLU A 301 13.05 -17.87 -19.56
N ARG A 302 11.75 -18.16 -19.74
CA ARG A 302 11.09 -18.12 -21.05
C ARG A 302 11.10 -16.71 -21.65
N ALA A 303 10.85 -15.69 -20.84
CA ALA A 303 10.92 -14.29 -21.29
C ALA A 303 12.33 -13.87 -21.69
N ARG A 304 13.37 -14.39 -21.03
CA ARG A 304 14.79 -14.15 -21.35
C ARG A 304 15.18 -14.68 -22.73
N SER A 305 14.56 -15.79 -23.15
CA SER A 305 14.84 -16.40 -24.45
C SER A 305 14.27 -15.60 -25.63
N VAL A 306 13.46 -14.57 -25.37
CA VAL A 306 12.79 -13.76 -26.38
C VAL A 306 13.36 -12.34 -26.40
N GLY A 307 13.76 -11.87 -27.57
CA GLY A 307 14.21 -10.49 -27.77
C GLY A 307 13.06 -9.46 -27.73
N PRO A 308 13.37 -8.16 -27.67
CA PRO A 308 12.37 -7.09 -27.59
C PRO A 308 11.68 -6.75 -28.92
N GLY A 309 11.94 -7.51 -29.99
CA GLY A 309 11.52 -7.14 -31.36
C GLY A 309 10.04 -7.36 -31.63
N ASP A 310 9.70 -8.56 -32.09
CA ASP A 310 8.32 -8.91 -32.47
C ASP A 310 7.57 -9.47 -31.25
N LEU A 311 6.85 -8.61 -30.54
CA LEU A 311 6.06 -8.96 -29.37
C LEU A 311 4.64 -8.41 -29.52
N PRO A 312 3.61 -9.12 -29.06
CA PRO A 312 2.29 -8.54 -28.93
C PRO A 312 2.29 -7.38 -27.91
N VAL A 313 1.34 -6.47 -28.02
CA VAL A 313 1.15 -5.38 -27.05
C VAL A 313 0.18 -5.84 -25.99
N PHE A 314 0.54 -5.63 -24.73
CA PHE A 314 -0.30 -5.97 -23.58
C PHE A 314 -0.73 -4.70 -22.81
N VAL A 315 -2.05 -4.57 -22.60
CA VAL A 315 -2.62 -3.55 -21.71
C VAL A 315 -2.98 -4.23 -20.38
N PRO A 316 -2.37 -3.82 -19.23
CA PRO A 316 -2.38 -4.61 -18.00
C PRO A 316 -3.64 -4.48 -17.13
N LEU A 317 -4.69 -3.80 -17.59
CA LEU A 317 -5.87 -3.44 -16.81
C LEU A 317 -6.92 -4.57 -16.73
N LEU A 318 -6.52 -5.74 -16.24
CA LEU A 318 -7.40 -6.92 -16.18
C LEU A 318 -8.61 -6.76 -15.24
N HIS A 319 -8.53 -5.85 -14.28
CA HIS A 319 -9.60 -5.54 -13.31
C HIS A 319 -10.24 -4.15 -13.55
N GLY A 320 -9.90 -3.51 -14.66
CA GLY A 320 -10.29 -2.13 -14.94
C GLY A 320 -9.32 -1.13 -14.30
N GLU A 321 -9.65 0.11 -14.40
CA GLU A 321 -8.96 1.24 -13.79
C GLU A 321 -9.89 1.97 -12.83
N ARG A 322 -9.38 2.66 -11.83
CA ARG A 322 -10.22 3.38 -10.85
C ARG A 322 -11.14 4.41 -11.51
N THR A 323 -10.66 5.07 -12.55
CA THR A 323 -11.41 6.06 -13.34
C THR A 323 -12.42 5.41 -14.30
N ASN A 324 -12.12 4.18 -14.77
CA ASN A 324 -12.99 3.37 -15.63
C ASN A 324 -12.99 1.91 -15.16
N PRO A 325 -13.78 1.54 -14.14
CA PRO A 325 -13.83 0.17 -13.59
C PRO A 325 -14.35 -0.88 -14.58
N SER A 326 -15.04 -0.46 -15.63
CA SER A 326 -15.56 -1.34 -16.69
C SER A 326 -14.47 -1.78 -17.66
N MET A 327 -13.42 -1.00 -17.83
CA MET A 327 -12.33 -1.25 -18.76
C MET A 327 -11.69 -2.62 -18.52
N ARG A 328 -11.23 -3.26 -19.58
CA ARG A 328 -10.54 -4.55 -19.49
C ARG A 328 -9.28 -4.52 -20.34
N GLY A 329 -8.19 -5.03 -19.75
CA GLY A 329 -6.93 -5.23 -20.44
C GLY A 329 -7.02 -6.25 -21.57
N GLY A 330 -5.99 -6.28 -22.40
CA GLY A 330 -5.97 -7.16 -23.57
C GLY A 330 -4.58 -7.38 -24.14
N VAL A 331 -4.49 -8.37 -25.01
CA VAL A 331 -3.29 -8.67 -25.81
C VAL A 331 -3.65 -8.52 -27.29
N VAL A 332 -2.91 -7.67 -28.00
CA VAL A 332 -3.13 -7.42 -29.43
C VAL A 332 -1.84 -7.63 -30.24
N GLY A 333 -1.98 -8.13 -31.47
CA GLY A 333 -0.85 -8.39 -32.37
C GLY A 333 -0.26 -9.80 -32.21
N LEU A 334 -1.03 -10.77 -31.67
CA LEU A 334 -0.60 -12.17 -31.63
C LEU A 334 -0.46 -12.75 -33.03
N SER A 335 0.61 -13.51 -33.26
CA SER A 335 0.85 -14.33 -34.43
C SER A 335 1.07 -15.80 -34.02
N ASN A 336 1.14 -16.69 -34.99
CA ASN A 336 1.44 -18.11 -34.74
C ASN A 336 2.90 -18.39 -34.35
N GLU A 337 3.76 -17.38 -34.44
CA GLU A 337 5.17 -17.43 -33.99
C GLU A 337 5.31 -17.10 -32.48
N HIS A 338 4.27 -16.52 -31.88
CA HIS A 338 4.32 -16.10 -30.49
C HIS A 338 4.00 -17.24 -29.53
N GLY A 339 4.93 -17.58 -28.67
CA GLY A 339 4.76 -18.54 -27.58
C GLY A 339 4.69 -17.84 -26.21
N LEU A 340 4.69 -18.64 -25.13
CA LEU A 340 4.57 -18.17 -23.76
C LEU A 340 5.61 -17.11 -23.37
N GLY A 341 6.88 -17.27 -23.78
CA GLY A 341 7.93 -16.29 -23.52
C GLY A 341 7.61 -14.90 -24.07
N HIS A 342 6.99 -14.84 -25.26
CA HIS A 342 6.53 -13.57 -25.86
C HIS A 342 5.42 -12.92 -25.02
N LEU A 343 4.46 -13.73 -24.51
CA LEU A 343 3.40 -13.22 -23.65
C LEU A 343 3.93 -12.68 -22.32
N VAL A 344 4.84 -13.41 -21.67
CA VAL A 344 5.48 -12.96 -20.43
C VAL A 344 6.22 -11.64 -20.65
N ARG A 345 7.02 -11.57 -21.73
CA ARG A 345 7.76 -10.35 -22.08
C ARG A 345 6.81 -9.18 -22.35
N SER A 346 5.69 -9.42 -23.02
CA SER A 346 4.66 -8.39 -23.26
C SER A 346 4.01 -7.89 -21.98
N VAL A 347 3.81 -8.76 -20.98
CA VAL A 347 3.33 -8.36 -19.65
C VAL A 347 4.37 -7.45 -18.96
N TYR A 348 5.65 -7.78 -19.02
CA TYR A 348 6.71 -6.96 -18.45
C TYR A 348 6.77 -5.57 -19.12
N GLU A 349 6.65 -5.51 -20.45
CA GLU A 349 6.62 -4.24 -21.16
C GLU A 349 5.32 -3.46 -20.89
N GLY A 350 4.16 -4.10 -20.96
CA GLY A 350 2.86 -3.42 -20.78
C GLY A 350 2.71 -2.80 -19.39
N THR A 351 3.13 -3.50 -18.33
CA THR A 351 3.14 -2.95 -16.97
C THR A 351 4.17 -1.82 -16.82
N SER A 352 5.27 -1.88 -17.56
CA SER A 352 6.28 -0.82 -17.57
C SER A 352 5.84 0.40 -18.40
N PHE A 353 5.07 0.21 -19.49
CA PHE A 353 4.46 1.29 -20.25
C PHE A 353 3.42 2.04 -19.41
N TYR A 354 2.62 1.33 -18.63
CA TYR A 354 1.69 1.97 -17.69
C TYR A 354 2.42 2.85 -16.66
N LEU A 355 3.51 2.35 -16.09
CA LEU A 355 4.36 3.15 -15.20
C LEU A 355 4.97 4.37 -15.93
N ARG A 356 5.47 4.18 -17.15
CA ARG A 356 6.03 5.28 -17.97
C ARG A 356 5.01 6.39 -18.20
N GLU A 357 3.77 6.04 -18.53
CA GLU A 357 2.70 7.00 -18.76
C GLU A 357 2.42 7.87 -17.52
N ILE A 358 2.39 7.25 -16.33
CA ILE A 358 2.29 7.97 -15.06
C ILE A 358 3.45 8.94 -14.89
N LEU A 359 4.68 8.47 -15.07
CA LEU A 359 5.87 9.29 -14.86
C LEU A 359 5.92 10.47 -15.84
N GLU A 360 5.61 10.26 -17.13
CA GLU A 360 5.60 11.32 -18.15
C GLU A 360 4.50 12.35 -17.89
N THR A 361 3.28 11.90 -17.55
CA THR A 361 2.16 12.80 -17.23
C THR A 361 2.49 13.68 -16.03
N VAL A 362 2.94 13.06 -14.93
CA VAL A 362 3.26 13.78 -13.69
C VAL A 362 4.44 14.73 -13.90
N SER A 363 5.49 14.28 -14.61
CA SER A 363 6.66 15.13 -14.91
C SER A 363 6.28 16.35 -15.74
N ALA A 364 5.39 16.19 -16.71
CA ALA A 364 4.94 17.30 -17.56
C ALA A 364 4.08 18.31 -16.78
N GLU A 365 3.15 17.82 -15.94
CA GLU A 365 2.22 18.66 -15.17
C GLU A 365 2.91 19.39 -14.01
N ALA A 366 3.81 18.69 -13.30
CA ALA A 366 4.52 19.25 -12.15
C ALA A 366 5.83 19.97 -12.51
N ALA A 367 6.30 19.86 -13.75
CA ALA A 367 7.63 20.32 -14.19
C ALA A 367 8.77 19.73 -13.34
N VAL A 368 8.63 18.48 -12.90
CA VAL A 368 9.60 17.75 -12.08
C VAL A 368 10.26 16.66 -12.91
N ASP A 369 11.58 16.59 -12.87
CA ASP A 369 12.35 15.55 -13.54
C ASP A 369 12.48 14.31 -12.66
N VAL A 370 11.81 13.20 -13.04
CA VAL A 370 11.91 11.92 -12.33
C VAL A 370 13.19 11.21 -12.72
N THR A 371 14.16 11.19 -11.82
CA THR A 371 15.51 10.65 -12.08
C THR A 371 15.69 9.19 -11.69
N ALA A 372 14.86 8.67 -10.80
CA ALA A 372 14.90 7.28 -10.38
C ALA A 372 13.55 6.80 -9.84
N VAL A 373 13.28 5.52 -10.06
CA VAL A 373 12.13 4.79 -9.54
C VAL A 373 12.61 3.70 -8.58
N THR A 374 12.16 3.74 -7.33
CA THR A 374 12.37 2.63 -6.38
C THR A 374 11.28 1.59 -6.59
N CYS A 375 11.66 0.36 -6.92
CA CYS A 375 10.76 -0.76 -7.07
C CYS A 375 10.89 -1.72 -5.89
N SER A 376 9.77 -2.25 -5.40
CA SER A 376 9.71 -3.24 -4.33
C SER A 376 8.57 -4.24 -4.57
N GLY A 377 8.57 -5.34 -3.80
CA GLY A 377 7.63 -6.44 -3.94
C GLY A 377 8.11 -7.55 -4.85
N GLY A 378 7.39 -8.67 -4.91
CA GLY A 378 7.83 -9.90 -5.57
C GLY A 378 8.22 -9.77 -7.04
N ALA A 379 7.69 -8.78 -7.76
CA ALA A 379 8.07 -8.51 -9.15
C ALA A 379 9.54 -8.06 -9.31
N THR A 380 10.19 -7.59 -8.25
CA THR A 380 11.59 -7.14 -8.28
C THR A 380 12.61 -8.28 -8.22
N GLU A 381 12.16 -9.51 -7.98
CA GLU A 381 13.00 -10.71 -8.05
C GLU A 381 13.42 -11.05 -9.49
N SER A 382 12.69 -10.55 -10.51
CA SER A 382 13.09 -10.67 -11.90
C SER A 382 14.02 -9.53 -12.33
N ASP A 383 15.31 -9.82 -12.44
CA ASP A 383 16.32 -8.91 -13.01
C ASP A 383 15.94 -8.47 -14.44
N LEU A 384 15.36 -9.38 -15.24
CA LEU A 384 14.89 -9.06 -16.58
C LEU A 384 13.78 -8.00 -16.54
N TRP A 385 12.79 -8.16 -15.66
CA TRP A 385 11.68 -7.22 -15.55
C TRP A 385 12.16 -5.84 -15.07
N ASN A 386 13.08 -5.79 -14.11
CA ASN A 386 13.68 -4.54 -13.66
C ASN A 386 14.44 -3.81 -14.77
N ARG A 387 15.19 -4.54 -15.62
CA ARG A 387 15.83 -3.97 -16.84
C ARG A 387 14.80 -3.47 -17.85
N VAL A 388 13.70 -4.22 -18.05
CA VAL A 388 12.62 -3.77 -18.94
C VAL A 388 12.02 -2.48 -18.42
N ARG A 389 11.75 -2.36 -17.12
CA ARG A 389 11.26 -1.13 -16.50
C ARG A 389 12.22 0.05 -16.75
N ALA A 390 13.51 -0.14 -16.48
CA ALA A 390 14.52 0.91 -16.71
C ALA A 390 14.54 1.35 -18.18
N ASN A 391 14.55 0.39 -19.10
CA ASN A 391 14.61 0.69 -20.55
C ASN A 391 13.33 1.38 -21.06
N VAL A 392 12.16 0.96 -20.58
CA VAL A 392 10.86 1.51 -20.96
C VAL A 392 10.66 2.90 -20.40
N THR A 393 10.95 3.11 -19.11
CA THR A 393 10.77 4.41 -18.46
C THR A 393 11.87 5.41 -18.79
N GLY A 394 13.03 4.94 -19.28
CA GLY A 394 14.20 5.78 -19.50
C GLY A 394 14.82 6.33 -18.21
N THR A 395 14.44 5.80 -17.05
CA THR A 395 14.92 6.22 -15.73
C THR A 395 15.66 5.08 -15.02
N THR A 396 16.53 5.44 -14.08
CA THR A 396 17.17 4.43 -13.22
C THR A 396 16.13 3.73 -12.38
N VAL A 397 16.09 2.40 -12.43
CA VAL A 397 15.30 1.56 -11.52
C VAL A 397 16.21 1.03 -10.42
N VAL A 398 15.83 1.23 -9.17
CA VAL A 398 16.51 0.66 -8.02
C VAL A 398 15.57 -0.28 -7.26
N THR A 399 16.11 -1.36 -6.70
CA THR A 399 15.37 -2.29 -5.85
C THR A 399 15.87 -2.22 -4.41
N THR A 400 15.00 -2.42 -3.46
CA THR A 400 15.32 -2.40 -2.02
C THR A 400 15.77 -3.78 -1.54
N GLU A 401 16.62 -3.83 -0.49
CA GLU A 401 17.01 -5.08 0.16
C GLU A 401 15.79 -5.80 0.74
N THR A 402 14.96 -5.10 1.50
CA THR A 402 13.67 -5.65 1.96
C THR A 402 12.56 -5.35 0.97
N THR A 403 11.66 -6.31 0.77
CA THR A 403 10.40 -6.12 0.04
C THR A 403 9.29 -5.55 0.91
N GLU A 404 9.52 -5.50 2.23
CA GLU A 404 8.55 -5.09 3.25
C GLU A 404 8.58 -3.57 3.48
N THR A 405 8.46 -2.81 2.40
CA THR A 405 8.55 -1.33 2.47
C THR A 405 7.48 -0.68 3.34
N PRO A 406 6.23 -1.18 3.46
CA PRO A 406 5.28 -0.64 4.43
C PRO A 406 5.76 -0.78 5.88
N ALA A 407 6.21 -1.98 6.26
CA ALA A 407 6.74 -2.24 7.59
C ALA A 407 8.02 -1.42 7.87
N LEU A 408 8.92 -1.33 6.88
CA LEU A 408 10.13 -0.51 7.00
C LEU A 408 9.79 0.97 7.20
N GLY A 409 8.82 1.52 6.46
CA GLY A 409 8.38 2.91 6.65
C GLY A 409 7.79 3.17 8.03
N ALA A 410 7.02 2.23 8.57
CA ALA A 410 6.53 2.31 9.94
C ALA A 410 7.69 2.26 10.96
N ALA A 411 8.69 1.40 10.74
CA ALA A 411 9.90 1.33 11.57
C ALA A 411 10.73 2.63 11.49
N MET A 412 10.79 3.29 10.33
CA MET A 412 11.45 4.60 10.17
C MET A 412 10.79 5.69 11.03
N LEU A 413 9.45 5.71 11.09
CA LEU A 413 8.72 6.60 11.98
C LEU A 413 9.04 6.32 13.44
N ALA A 414 9.10 5.05 13.83
CA ALA A 414 9.48 4.61 15.16
C ALA A 414 10.90 5.04 15.51
N ALA A 415 11.85 4.84 14.62
CA ALA A 415 13.24 5.17 14.80
C ALA A 415 13.49 6.71 14.90
N ALA A 416 12.66 7.51 14.21
CA ALA A 416 12.70 8.96 14.32
C ALA A 416 12.03 9.49 15.59
N ALA A 417 10.96 8.82 16.06
CA ALA A 417 10.20 9.33 17.21
C ALA A 417 10.79 8.96 18.56
N ASN A 418 11.43 7.81 18.69
CA ASN A 418 11.96 7.28 19.95
C ASN A 418 13.22 6.43 19.77
N GLY A 419 13.97 6.67 18.72
CA GLY A 419 15.19 5.95 18.37
C GLY A 419 16.38 6.88 18.12
N PRO A 420 17.34 6.45 17.29
CA PRO A 420 18.60 7.15 17.10
C PRO A 420 18.55 8.32 16.11
N TYR A 421 17.41 8.61 15.48
CA TYR A 421 17.32 9.64 14.45
C TYR A 421 16.55 10.86 14.93
N ASP A 422 17.05 12.05 14.59
CA ASP A 422 16.46 13.33 14.99
C ASP A 422 15.20 13.67 14.17
N ALA A 423 15.08 13.09 12.95
CA ALA A 423 13.97 13.37 12.05
C ALA A 423 13.71 12.19 11.08
N VAL A 424 12.47 12.10 10.58
CA VAL A 424 12.05 11.08 9.62
C VAL A 424 12.92 11.03 8.35
N PRO A 425 13.33 12.17 7.73
CA PRO A 425 14.24 12.11 6.57
C PRO A 425 15.59 11.46 6.86
N ASP A 426 16.09 11.54 8.09
CA ASP A 426 17.37 10.90 8.45
C ASP A 426 17.21 9.40 8.62
N ALA A 427 16.10 8.95 9.22
CA ALA A 427 15.71 7.55 9.27
C ALA A 427 15.58 6.98 7.85
N ILE A 428 14.87 7.66 6.95
CA ILE A 428 14.72 7.24 5.54
C ILE A 428 16.08 7.03 4.88
N LYS A 429 16.98 8.00 4.96
CA LYS A 429 18.32 7.93 4.34
C LYS A 429 19.17 6.77 4.87
N ARG A 430 19.04 6.43 6.14
CA ARG A 430 19.85 5.41 6.80
C ARG A 430 19.29 4.01 6.68
N MET A 431 17.97 3.89 6.77
CA MET A 431 17.28 2.59 6.79
C MET A 431 16.88 2.09 5.40
N THR A 432 16.87 2.94 4.36
CA THR A 432 16.63 2.48 2.98
C THR A 432 17.92 1.91 2.39
N ALA A 433 18.04 0.59 2.34
CA ALA A 433 19.13 -0.10 1.68
C ALA A 433 18.75 -0.51 0.25
N ILE A 434 19.59 -0.17 -0.72
CA ILE A 434 19.40 -0.50 -2.13
C ILE A 434 20.14 -1.82 -2.43
N ARG A 435 19.41 -2.80 -2.99
CA ARG A 435 19.95 -4.10 -3.40
C ARG A 435 20.58 -4.02 -4.78
N ASP A 436 19.80 -3.58 -5.79
CA ASP A 436 20.26 -3.54 -7.17
C ASP A 436 19.93 -2.20 -7.83
N ARG A 437 20.70 -1.89 -8.90
CA ARG A 437 20.52 -0.71 -9.71
C ARG A 437 20.54 -1.08 -11.19
N HIS A 438 19.52 -0.70 -11.93
CA HIS A 438 19.36 -0.96 -13.35
C HIS A 438 19.29 0.38 -14.09
N GLU A 439 20.32 0.65 -14.89
CA GLU A 439 20.36 1.84 -15.73
C GLU A 439 19.69 1.54 -17.09
N PRO A 440 19.00 2.51 -17.70
CA PRO A 440 18.41 2.32 -19.01
C PRO A 440 19.48 2.10 -20.06
N ASP A 441 19.30 1.07 -20.89
CA ASP A 441 20.15 0.78 -22.06
C ASP A 441 19.54 1.45 -23.30
N GLY A 442 20.24 2.44 -23.83
CA GLY A 442 19.79 3.19 -25.01
C GLY A 442 19.69 2.39 -26.32
N GLN A 443 20.23 1.15 -26.36
CA GLN A 443 20.25 0.35 -27.61
C GLN A 443 18.84 -0.06 -28.10
N GLN A 444 17.86 -0.15 -27.19
CA GLN A 444 16.48 -0.57 -27.50
C GLN A 444 15.51 0.63 -27.60
N ARG A 445 16.00 1.85 -27.48
CA ARG A 445 15.16 3.04 -27.33
C ARG A 445 14.15 3.21 -28.47
N ASP A 446 14.60 3.15 -29.73
CA ASP A 446 13.73 3.36 -30.88
C ASP A 446 12.63 2.28 -30.98
N THR A 447 12.99 1.03 -30.71
CA THR A 447 12.03 -0.09 -30.70
C THR A 447 11.00 0.08 -29.58
N LEU A 448 11.42 0.45 -28.38
CA LEU A 448 10.53 0.65 -27.24
C LEU A 448 9.63 1.88 -27.43
N GLU A 449 10.13 2.93 -28.06
CA GLU A 449 9.35 4.13 -28.39
C GLU A 449 8.22 3.83 -29.38
N GLU A 450 8.49 3.06 -30.44
CA GLU A 450 7.47 2.61 -31.38
C GLU A 450 6.42 1.73 -30.68
N ARG A 451 6.85 0.83 -29.80
CA ARG A 451 5.96 -0.07 -29.05
C ARG A 451 5.12 0.68 -28.01
N TYR A 452 5.71 1.67 -27.34
CA TYR A 452 4.98 2.52 -26.41
C TYR A 452 3.88 3.33 -27.11
N ARG A 453 4.15 3.91 -28.26
CA ARG A 453 3.13 4.58 -29.07
C ARG A 453 1.97 3.63 -29.44
N ARG A 454 2.27 2.39 -29.85
CA ARG A 454 1.23 1.39 -30.13
C ARG A 454 0.44 1.03 -28.87
N TYR A 455 1.09 0.98 -27.72
CA TYR A 455 0.43 0.79 -26.44
C TYR A 455 -0.56 1.91 -26.15
N GLN A 456 -0.16 3.16 -26.31
CA GLN A 456 -1.02 4.34 -26.11
C GLN A 456 -2.23 4.33 -27.06
N GLU A 457 -2.01 4.03 -28.34
CA GLU A 457 -3.09 3.91 -29.34
C GLU A 457 -4.08 2.79 -28.94
N LEU A 458 -3.57 1.65 -28.49
CA LEU A 458 -4.40 0.54 -28.05
C LEU A 458 -5.14 0.85 -26.75
N TYR A 459 -4.49 1.49 -25.80
CA TYR A 459 -5.11 1.93 -24.53
C TYR A 459 -6.32 2.84 -24.83
N ALA A 460 -6.17 3.85 -25.65
CA ALA A 460 -7.24 4.76 -26.03
C ALA A 460 -8.43 4.03 -26.69
N VAL A 461 -8.15 3.08 -27.59
CA VAL A 461 -9.20 2.26 -28.24
C VAL A 461 -9.93 1.38 -27.22
N ILE A 462 -9.21 0.80 -26.27
CA ILE A 462 -9.82 -0.04 -25.23
C ILE A 462 -10.68 0.82 -24.28
N ASP A 463 -10.20 2.00 -23.88
CA ASP A 463 -10.97 2.94 -23.04
C ASP A 463 -12.27 3.37 -23.72
N ASP A 464 -12.24 3.66 -25.01
CA ASP A 464 -13.43 4.01 -25.79
C ASP A 464 -14.45 2.85 -25.95
N LEU A 465 -14.04 1.60 -25.74
CA LEU A 465 -14.92 0.42 -25.85
C LEU A 465 -15.75 0.15 -24.58
N TYR A 466 -15.36 0.69 -23.46
CA TYR A 466 -15.98 0.44 -22.16
C TYR A 466 -16.50 1.70 -21.49
#